data_78832512e8dbe012dc18696e6de9c926
#
_entry.id   78832512e8dbe012dc18696e6de9c926
#
_cell.length_a   1.000
_cell.length_b   1.000
_cell.length_c   1.000
_cell.angle_alpha   90.00
_cell.angle_beta   90.00
_cell.angle_gamma   90.00
#
_symmetry.space_group_name_H-M   'P 1'
#
loop_
_entity.id
_entity.type
_entity.pdbx_description
1 polymer ?
#
loop_
_entity_poly.entity_id
_entity_poly.type
_entity_poly.pdbx_seq_one_letter_code
_entity_poly.pdbx_strand_id
1 'polypeptide(L)'
;MKNVKIQPVLVGGDINCYSVARAYHEAYGVKSIAFGKMLLGATKDSNIIDFRIDPNMGNKDEFIKVLLKTADELAEPNKKLIIHGCTDEYAELIIDYRDVLSEKYIVPYIGAELKDKLIEKELFYNMCEEYGLDYPKTYIYNKGDEIGDFGFNYPVILKASDSISFFQNAFEGMNKAYLIQDEEEFKG
;
A
#
# COMPACT_ATOMS: atom_id res chain seq x y z
N MET A 1 33.91 8.45 6.29
CA MET A 1 32.62 8.43 5.57
C MET A 1 31.87 9.70 5.97
N LYS A 2 31.41 10.51 5.00
CA LYS A 2 30.60 11.70 5.32
C LYS A 2 29.31 11.21 6.01
N ASN A 3 28.96 11.79 7.15
CA ASN A 3 27.77 11.44 7.92
C ASN A 3 26.52 11.78 7.06
N VAL A 4 25.91 10.79 6.41
CA VAL A 4 24.70 10.96 5.62
C VAL A 4 23.51 11.02 6.60
N LYS A 5 22.78 12.14 6.58
CA LYS A 5 21.53 12.28 7.33
C LYS A 5 20.38 11.69 6.51
N ILE A 6 19.51 10.92 7.14
CA ILE A 6 18.28 10.41 6.53
C ILE A 6 17.09 11.20 7.06
N GLN A 7 16.21 11.63 6.16
CA GLN A 7 14.93 12.23 6.52
C GLN A 7 13.80 11.41 5.90
N PRO A 8 13.04 10.67 6.71
CA PRO A 8 11.84 9.98 6.23
C PRO A 8 10.71 10.97 5.96
N VAL A 9 10.06 10.78 4.81
CA VAL A 9 8.81 11.44 4.41
C VAL A 9 7.78 10.35 4.19
N LEU A 10 6.73 10.36 4.98
CA LEU A 10 5.71 9.32 5.03
C LEU A 10 4.39 9.86 4.50
N VAL A 11 3.63 9.04 3.79
CA VAL A 11 2.29 9.41 3.33
C VAL A 11 1.28 8.43 3.89
N GLY A 12 0.38 8.95 4.72
CA GLY A 12 -0.58 8.19 5.53
C GLY A 12 -0.64 8.73 6.95
N GLY A 13 -1.66 8.37 7.73
CA GLY A 13 -1.84 8.86 9.09
C GLY A 13 -2.25 7.78 10.10
N ASP A 14 -2.30 6.54 9.67
CA ASP A 14 -2.73 5.38 10.46
C ASP A 14 -1.60 4.75 11.29
N ILE A 15 -1.88 3.59 11.85
CA ILE A 15 -0.91 2.82 12.65
C ILE A 15 0.30 2.36 11.83
N ASN A 16 0.16 2.16 10.51
CA ASN A 16 1.28 1.78 9.66
C ASN A 16 2.26 2.94 9.55
N CYS A 17 1.75 4.17 9.36
CA CYS A 17 2.57 5.38 9.35
C CYS A 17 3.34 5.54 10.67
N TYR A 18 2.69 5.36 11.82
CA TYR A 18 3.36 5.39 13.11
C TYR A 18 4.44 4.32 13.24
N SER A 19 4.15 3.09 12.77
CA SER A 19 5.10 1.96 12.84
C SER A 19 6.36 2.21 12.03
N VAL A 20 6.21 2.77 10.82
CA VAL A 20 7.36 3.14 9.97
C VAL A 20 8.16 4.28 10.60
N ALA A 21 7.49 5.33 11.10
CA ALA A 21 8.15 6.43 11.79
C ALA A 21 8.93 5.96 13.02
N ARG A 22 8.36 5.03 13.79
CA ARG A 22 8.98 4.43 14.96
C ARG A 22 10.25 3.65 14.58
N ALA A 23 10.20 2.85 13.53
CA ALA A 23 11.36 2.11 13.05
C ALA A 23 12.52 3.06 12.66
N TYR A 24 12.24 4.16 11.97
CA TYR A 24 13.25 5.17 11.65
C TYR A 24 13.78 5.88 12.90
N HIS A 25 12.90 6.19 13.84
CA HIS A 25 13.31 6.84 15.08
C HIS A 25 14.22 5.92 15.94
N GLU A 26 13.86 4.66 16.10
CA GLU A 26 14.65 3.67 16.84
C GLU A 26 16.01 3.41 16.19
N ALA A 27 16.06 3.33 14.85
CA ALA A 27 17.29 3.03 14.13
C ALA A 27 18.24 4.22 13.98
N TYR A 28 17.70 5.43 13.81
CA TYR A 28 18.48 6.60 13.41
C TYR A 28 18.29 7.83 14.29
N GLY A 29 17.40 7.81 15.29
CA GLY A 29 17.10 8.94 16.16
C GLY A 29 16.42 10.11 15.44
N VAL A 30 15.82 9.87 14.27
CA VAL A 30 15.22 10.92 13.44
C VAL A 30 13.73 11.07 13.68
N LYS A 31 13.20 12.28 13.46
CA LYS A 31 11.79 12.58 13.41
C LYS A 31 11.32 12.49 11.96
N SER A 32 10.25 11.74 11.69
CA SER A 32 9.66 11.63 10.35
C SER A 32 8.73 12.81 10.07
N ILE A 33 8.68 13.26 8.81
CA ILE A 33 7.61 14.14 8.32
C ILE A 33 6.54 13.24 7.73
N ALA A 34 5.27 13.45 8.08
CA ALA A 34 4.18 12.68 7.52
C ALA A 34 3.08 13.56 6.96
N PHE A 35 2.46 13.11 5.87
CA PHE A 35 1.33 13.77 5.21
C PHE A 35 0.11 12.88 5.22
N GLY A 36 -1.07 13.47 5.37
CA GLY A 36 -2.35 12.77 5.26
C GLY A 36 -3.52 13.71 5.11
N LYS A 37 -4.66 13.17 4.66
CA LYS A 37 -5.91 13.93 4.47
C LYS A 37 -6.48 14.46 5.78
N MET A 38 -6.24 13.75 6.88
CA MET A 38 -6.70 14.08 8.23
C MET A 38 -5.76 13.52 9.28
N LEU A 39 -5.85 14.06 10.48
CA LEU A 39 -5.11 13.57 11.63
C LEU A 39 -5.82 12.36 12.25
N LEU A 40 -5.11 11.24 12.36
CA LEU A 40 -5.61 10.02 12.98
C LEU A 40 -4.96 9.76 14.33
N GLY A 41 -5.64 8.99 15.20
CA GLY A 41 -5.21 8.77 16.57
C GLY A 41 -3.79 8.22 16.74
N ALA A 42 -3.35 7.36 15.83
CA ALA A 42 -2.02 6.74 15.91
C ALA A 42 -0.85 7.74 15.70
N THR A 43 -1.08 8.78 14.90
CA THR A 43 -0.06 9.80 14.58
C THR A 43 -0.28 11.12 15.29
N LYS A 44 -1.47 11.28 15.91
CA LYS A 44 -1.84 12.47 16.68
C LYS A 44 -0.90 12.61 17.89
N ASP A 45 -0.42 13.81 18.10
CA ASP A 45 0.42 14.19 19.24
C ASP A 45 1.72 13.35 19.39
N SER A 46 2.17 12.71 18.31
CA SER A 46 3.40 11.90 18.32
C SER A 46 4.64 12.78 18.36
N ASN A 47 5.55 12.51 19.30
CA ASN A 47 6.83 13.22 19.41
C ASN A 47 7.83 12.84 18.30
N ILE A 48 7.61 11.74 17.59
CA ILE A 48 8.50 11.23 16.54
C ILE A 48 8.00 11.51 15.12
N ILE A 49 6.84 12.19 15.00
CA ILE A 49 6.25 12.56 13.71
C ILE A 49 5.94 14.08 13.70
N ASP A 50 6.34 14.74 12.62
CA ASP A 50 5.85 16.06 12.22
C ASP A 50 4.73 15.85 11.20
N PHE A 51 3.47 15.82 11.67
CA PHE A 51 2.32 15.50 10.82
C PHE A 51 1.74 16.75 10.17
N ARG A 52 1.66 16.72 8.84
CA ARG A 52 1.15 17.82 8.01
C ARG A 52 -0.17 17.38 7.35
N ILE A 53 -1.23 18.12 7.62
CA ILE A 53 -2.57 17.83 7.07
C ILE A 53 -2.70 18.52 5.72
N ASP A 54 -3.04 17.75 4.70
CA ASP A 54 -3.50 18.24 3.42
C ASP A 54 -4.68 17.40 2.94
N PRO A 55 -5.91 17.93 2.93
CA PRO A 55 -7.12 17.21 2.49
C PRO A 55 -7.05 16.71 1.05
N ASN A 56 -6.21 17.34 0.23
CA ASN A 56 -6.08 17.02 -1.20
C ASN A 56 -5.01 15.95 -1.48
N MET A 57 -4.39 15.34 -0.47
CA MET A 57 -3.37 14.29 -0.65
C MET A 57 -3.84 13.05 -1.43
N GLY A 58 -5.14 12.89 -1.66
CA GLY A 58 -5.67 11.87 -2.58
C GLY A 58 -5.79 12.33 -4.03
N ASN A 59 -5.58 13.60 -4.32
CA ASN A 59 -5.53 14.12 -5.68
C ASN A 59 -4.10 13.96 -6.22
N LYS A 60 -3.97 13.30 -7.38
CA LYS A 60 -2.65 12.96 -7.97
C LYS A 60 -1.75 14.17 -8.19
N ASP A 61 -2.30 15.26 -8.71
CA ASP A 61 -1.53 16.47 -9.04
C ASP A 61 -1.07 17.18 -7.77
N GLU A 62 -1.94 17.28 -6.76
CA GLU A 62 -1.59 17.90 -5.48
C GLU A 62 -0.59 17.04 -4.70
N PHE A 63 -0.76 15.72 -4.71
CA PHE A 63 0.17 14.77 -4.11
C PHE A 63 1.61 15.00 -4.57
N ILE A 64 1.83 15.02 -5.89
CA ILE A 64 3.17 15.23 -6.47
C ILE A 64 3.71 16.60 -6.13
N LYS A 65 2.90 17.64 -6.29
CA LYS A 65 3.27 19.03 -6.02
C LYS A 65 3.70 19.26 -4.56
N VAL A 66 2.95 18.69 -3.61
CA VAL A 66 3.29 18.79 -2.18
C VAL A 66 4.61 18.07 -1.89
N LEU A 67 4.81 16.88 -2.45
CA LEU A 67 6.04 16.13 -2.21
C LEU A 67 7.27 16.78 -2.83
N LEU A 68 7.19 17.27 -4.06
CA LEU A 68 8.31 17.96 -4.70
C LEU A 68 8.66 19.27 -3.96
N LYS A 69 7.66 20.05 -3.57
CA LYS A 69 7.86 21.24 -2.74
C LYS A 69 8.53 20.89 -1.41
N THR A 70 8.06 19.84 -0.74
CA THR A 70 8.65 19.37 0.51
C THR A 70 10.10 18.94 0.33
N ALA A 71 10.44 18.30 -0.78
CA ALA A 71 11.81 17.93 -1.07
C ALA A 71 12.73 19.15 -1.22
N ASP A 72 12.26 20.20 -1.89
CA ASP A 72 13.01 21.45 -2.04
C ASP A 72 13.17 22.18 -0.71
N GLU A 73 12.13 22.20 0.14
CA GLU A 73 12.21 22.78 1.49
C GLU A 73 13.20 22.06 2.42
N LEU A 74 13.36 20.75 2.24
CA LEU A 74 14.20 19.90 3.10
C LEU A 74 15.62 19.70 2.54
N ALA A 75 15.91 20.24 1.37
CA ALA A 75 17.18 20.06 0.70
C ALA A 75 18.35 20.61 1.54
N GLU A 76 19.27 19.74 1.93
CA GLU A 76 20.50 20.09 2.65
C GLU A 76 21.68 19.25 2.13
N PRO A 77 22.90 19.74 2.20
CA PRO A 77 24.08 18.96 1.89
C PRO A 77 24.16 17.68 2.76
N ASN A 78 24.40 16.55 2.13
CA ASN A 78 24.50 15.22 2.78
C ASN A 78 23.20 14.72 3.45
N LYS A 79 22.04 15.33 3.19
CA LYS A 79 20.73 14.79 3.59
C LYS A 79 20.13 13.98 2.43
N LYS A 80 19.61 12.79 2.74
CA LYS A 80 18.87 11.95 1.83
C LYS A 80 17.43 11.85 2.31
N LEU A 81 16.50 12.20 1.42
CA LEU A 81 15.07 12.02 1.66
C LEU A 81 14.69 10.62 1.24
N ILE A 82 13.88 9.93 2.04
CA ILE A 82 13.32 8.62 1.71
C ILE A 82 11.81 8.68 1.88
N ILE A 83 11.07 8.18 0.88
CA ILE A 83 9.61 8.28 0.87
C ILE A 83 8.96 6.91 1.05
N HIS A 84 7.88 6.86 1.87
CA HIS A 84 7.04 5.68 2.03
C HIS A 84 5.56 6.03 2.01
N GLY A 85 4.77 5.27 1.23
CA GLY A 85 3.31 5.20 1.35
C GLY A 85 2.95 4.20 2.45
N CYS A 86 2.15 4.64 3.39
CA CYS A 86 1.75 3.83 4.54
C CYS A 86 0.39 3.15 4.35
N THR A 87 -0.24 3.35 3.20
CA THR A 87 -1.43 2.63 2.72
C THR A 87 -1.19 2.17 1.29
N ASP A 88 -1.98 1.20 0.83
CA ASP A 88 -1.91 0.68 -0.55
C ASP A 88 -2.09 1.83 -1.56
N GLU A 89 -3.10 2.69 -1.37
CA GLU A 89 -3.36 3.86 -2.23
C GLU A 89 -2.11 4.76 -2.37
N TYR A 90 -1.43 5.09 -1.28
CA TYR A 90 -0.26 5.95 -1.33
C TYR A 90 1.00 5.24 -1.83
N ALA A 91 1.13 3.94 -1.58
CA ALA A 91 2.20 3.14 -2.16
C ALA A 91 2.08 3.08 -3.69
N GLU A 92 0.88 2.86 -4.22
CA GLU A 92 0.60 2.88 -5.65
C GLU A 92 0.90 4.24 -6.28
N LEU A 93 0.46 5.35 -5.66
CA LEU A 93 0.78 6.69 -6.15
C LEU A 93 2.28 6.95 -6.20
N ILE A 94 3.05 6.52 -5.20
CA ILE A 94 4.52 6.66 -5.19
C ILE A 94 5.14 5.84 -6.31
N ILE A 95 4.65 4.64 -6.58
CA ILE A 95 5.15 3.78 -7.65
C ILE A 95 4.83 4.39 -9.03
N ASP A 96 3.60 4.87 -9.22
CA ASP A 96 3.15 5.47 -10.47
C ASP A 96 3.96 6.73 -10.83
N TYR A 97 4.38 7.50 -9.83
CA TYR A 97 5.20 8.70 -10.00
C TYR A 97 6.67 8.50 -9.63
N ARG A 98 7.13 7.24 -9.60
CA ARG A 98 8.47 6.86 -9.17
C ARG A 98 9.58 7.64 -9.88
N ASP A 99 9.48 7.82 -11.19
CA ASP A 99 10.53 8.47 -11.98
C ASP A 99 10.71 9.93 -11.56
N VAL A 100 9.61 10.67 -11.43
CA VAL A 100 9.63 12.06 -10.96
C VAL A 100 10.12 12.17 -9.51
N LEU A 101 9.62 11.31 -8.63
CA LEU A 101 9.99 11.32 -7.20
C LEU A 101 11.44 10.90 -6.99
N SER A 102 11.99 10.02 -7.81
CA SER A 102 13.38 9.54 -7.70
C SER A 102 14.43 10.61 -7.96
N GLU A 103 14.06 11.74 -8.55
CA GLU A 103 14.96 12.89 -8.70
C GLU A 103 15.30 13.54 -7.33
N LYS A 104 14.40 13.43 -6.36
CA LYS A 104 14.51 14.07 -5.05
C LYS A 104 14.55 13.12 -3.87
N TYR A 105 13.95 11.94 -4.01
CA TYR A 105 13.77 10.94 -2.95
C TYR A 105 14.47 9.63 -3.29
N ILE A 106 14.88 8.91 -2.26
CA ILE A 106 15.05 7.47 -2.36
C ILE A 106 13.66 6.87 -2.35
N VAL A 107 13.29 6.16 -3.42
CA VAL A 107 11.98 5.50 -3.60
C VAL A 107 12.19 3.99 -3.51
N PRO A 108 12.03 3.35 -2.34
CA PRO A 108 12.34 1.94 -2.12
C PRO A 108 11.20 1.02 -2.58
N TYR A 109 10.71 1.24 -3.79
CA TYR A 109 9.61 0.48 -4.38
C TYR A 109 10.04 -0.16 -5.70
N ILE A 110 9.33 -1.21 -6.07
CA ILE A 110 9.40 -1.85 -7.40
C ILE A 110 8.87 -0.91 -8.48
N GLY A 111 9.09 -1.27 -9.75
CA GLY A 111 8.47 -0.56 -10.88
C GLY A 111 6.99 -0.89 -11.05
N ALA A 112 6.26 -0.03 -11.79
CA ALA A 112 4.82 -0.15 -11.98
C ALA A 112 4.42 -1.48 -12.65
N GLU A 113 5.16 -1.95 -13.65
CA GLU A 113 4.87 -3.22 -14.32
C GLU A 113 4.86 -4.42 -13.35
N LEU A 114 5.85 -4.49 -12.46
CA LEU A 114 5.90 -5.57 -11.46
C LEU A 114 4.84 -5.38 -10.38
N LYS A 115 4.54 -4.13 -9.99
CA LYS A 115 3.45 -3.82 -9.08
C LYS A 115 2.12 -4.37 -9.60
N ASP A 116 1.79 -4.11 -10.86
CA ASP A 116 0.53 -4.54 -11.47
C ASP A 116 0.39 -6.08 -11.43
N LYS A 117 1.47 -6.80 -11.72
CA LYS A 117 1.51 -8.27 -11.60
C LYS A 117 1.34 -8.79 -10.16
N LEU A 118 1.80 -8.03 -9.16
CA LEU A 118 1.71 -8.44 -7.76
C LEU A 118 0.37 -8.09 -7.10
N ILE A 119 -0.29 -7.03 -7.54
CA ILE A 119 -1.57 -6.59 -6.98
C ILE A 119 -2.72 -7.45 -7.48
N GLU A 120 -2.73 -7.79 -8.76
CA GLU A 120 -3.76 -8.62 -9.36
C GLU A 120 -3.53 -10.10 -8.98
N LYS A 121 -4.49 -10.68 -8.27
CA LYS A 121 -4.33 -12.03 -7.69
C LYS A 121 -4.10 -13.11 -8.74
N GLU A 122 -4.75 -13.01 -9.88
CA GLU A 122 -4.55 -13.96 -10.98
C GLU A 122 -3.11 -13.92 -11.49
N LEU A 123 -2.62 -12.71 -11.81
CA LEU A 123 -1.24 -12.52 -12.27
C LEU A 123 -0.22 -12.92 -11.21
N PHE A 124 -0.52 -12.64 -9.94
CA PHE A 124 0.32 -13.06 -8.81
C PHE A 124 0.44 -14.58 -8.71
N TYR A 125 -0.68 -15.31 -8.82
CA TYR A 125 -0.65 -16.79 -8.75
C TYR A 125 0.03 -17.41 -9.96
N ASN A 126 -0.20 -16.87 -11.17
CA ASN A 126 0.52 -17.30 -12.36
C ASN A 126 2.03 -17.11 -12.21
N MET A 127 2.45 -16.01 -11.60
CA MET A 127 3.85 -15.75 -11.30
C MET A 127 4.38 -16.71 -10.22
N CYS A 128 3.59 -17.06 -9.21
CA CYS A 128 3.99 -18.08 -8.23
C CYS A 128 4.25 -19.42 -8.90
N GLU A 129 3.42 -19.84 -9.84
CA GLU A 129 3.65 -21.08 -10.62
C GLU A 129 4.94 -20.99 -11.47
N GLU A 130 5.14 -19.87 -12.18
CA GLU A 130 6.32 -19.66 -13.00
C GLU A 130 7.62 -19.78 -12.19
N TYR A 131 7.62 -19.24 -10.96
CA TYR A 131 8.79 -19.24 -10.07
C TYR A 131 8.85 -20.43 -9.11
N GLY A 132 7.89 -21.37 -9.18
CA GLY A 132 7.83 -22.53 -8.30
C GLY A 132 7.62 -22.19 -6.83
N LEU A 133 6.88 -21.11 -6.55
CA LEU A 133 6.55 -20.67 -5.19
C LEU A 133 5.27 -21.33 -4.70
N ASP A 134 5.23 -21.68 -3.43
CA ASP A 134 4.02 -22.20 -2.79
C ASP A 134 2.97 -21.10 -2.63
N TYR A 135 1.74 -21.40 -3.02
CA TYR A 135 0.58 -20.52 -2.80
C TYR A 135 -0.68 -21.36 -2.52
N PRO A 136 -1.71 -20.78 -1.87
CA PRO A 136 -2.96 -21.50 -1.65
C PRO A 136 -3.63 -21.87 -2.97
N LYS A 137 -4.09 -23.12 -3.10
CA LYS A 137 -4.90 -23.52 -4.26
C LYS A 137 -6.03 -22.53 -4.46
N THR A 138 -6.14 -21.97 -5.66
CA THR A 138 -7.05 -20.86 -5.95
C THR A 138 -7.81 -21.16 -7.24
N TYR A 139 -9.10 -20.93 -7.21
CA TYR A 139 -9.99 -20.95 -8.38
C TYR A 139 -10.49 -19.52 -8.60
N ILE A 140 -10.35 -19.03 -9.81
CA ILE A 140 -10.79 -17.67 -10.18
C ILE A 140 -12.16 -17.81 -10.85
N TYR A 141 -13.15 -17.15 -10.25
CA TYR A 141 -14.52 -17.13 -10.70
C TYR A 141 -14.91 -15.72 -11.14
N ASN A 142 -15.35 -15.57 -12.37
CA ASN A 142 -15.84 -14.31 -12.90
C ASN A 142 -17.38 -14.33 -12.94
N LYS A 143 -17.98 -13.15 -12.76
CA LYS A 143 -19.44 -13.01 -12.78
C LYS A 143 -20.01 -13.53 -14.11
N GLY A 144 -20.83 -14.55 -14.02
CA GLY A 144 -21.49 -15.19 -15.17
C GLY A 144 -20.83 -16.48 -15.63
N ASP A 145 -19.70 -16.88 -15.05
CA ASP A 145 -19.11 -18.20 -15.28
C ASP A 145 -20.01 -19.28 -14.67
N GLU A 146 -20.02 -20.46 -15.26
CA GLU A 146 -20.54 -21.65 -14.59
C GLU A 146 -19.54 -22.11 -13.53
N ILE A 147 -20.05 -22.48 -12.35
CA ILE A 147 -19.22 -22.99 -11.28
C ILE A 147 -18.74 -24.40 -11.68
N GLY A 148 -17.44 -24.50 -11.96
CA GLY A 148 -16.79 -25.75 -12.29
C GLY A 148 -16.22 -26.47 -11.06
N ASP A 149 -15.53 -27.59 -11.32
CA ASP A 149 -14.74 -28.26 -10.29
C ASP A 149 -13.51 -27.42 -9.94
N PHE A 150 -13.39 -27.01 -8.68
CA PHE A 150 -12.25 -26.22 -8.20
C PHE A 150 -10.95 -27.04 -8.13
N GLY A 151 -11.04 -28.38 -8.16
CA GLY A 151 -9.90 -29.27 -7.91
C GLY A 151 -9.43 -29.33 -6.45
N PHE A 152 -10.23 -28.82 -5.49
CA PHE A 152 -9.98 -28.89 -4.05
C PHE A 152 -11.28 -28.95 -3.23
N ASN A 153 -11.19 -29.42 -1.98
CA ASN A 153 -12.36 -29.70 -1.14
C ASN A 153 -12.78 -28.48 -0.32
N TYR A 154 -14.06 -28.47 0.09
CA TYR A 154 -14.56 -27.57 1.13
C TYR A 154 -13.94 -27.91 2.52
N PRO A 155 -13.84 -26.94 3.45
CA PRO A 155 -14.30 -25.55 3.32
C PRO A 155 -13.38 -24.71 2.45
N VAL A 156 -13.95 -23.69 1.79
CA VAL A 156 -13.20 -22.73 0.97
C VAL A 156 -13.41 -21.30 1.44
N ILE A 157 -12.49 -20.41 1.11
CA ILE A 157 -12.63 -18.98 1.38
C ILE A 157 -12.94 -18.27 0.07
N LEU A 158 -14.14 -17.68 -0.01
CA LEU A 158 -14.53 -16.79 -1.09
C LEU A 158 -14.16 -15.35 -0.74
N LYS A 159 -13.44 -14.67 -1.62
CA LYS A 159 -13.06 -13.27 -1.44
C LYS A 159 -12.98 -12.54 -2.78
N ALA A 160 -13.17 -11.21 -2.76
CA ALA A 160 -12.97 -10.39 -3.96
C ALA A 160 -11.52 -10.49 -4.46
N SER A 161 -11.34 -10.49 -5.78
CA SER A 161 -10.02 -10.50 -6.41
C SER A 161 -9.27 -9.18 -6.20
N ASP A 162 -9.98 -8.04 -6.23
CA ASP A 162 -9.43 -6.72 -6.02
C ASP A 162 -10.03 -6.03 -4.78
N SER A 163 -9.16 -5.54 -3.90
CA SER A 163 -9.55 -4.90 -2.64
C SER A 163 -10.10 -3.48 -2.87
N ILE A 164 -9.61 -2.76 -3.87
CA ILE A 164 -10.04 -1.37 -4.14
C ILE A 164 -11.48 -1.38 -4.66
N SER A 165 -11.74 -2.20 -5.68
CA SER A 165 -13.09 -2.39 -6.21
C SER A 165 -14.08 -2.91 -5.16
N PHE A 166 -13.61 -3.77 -4.24
CA PHE A 166 -14.40 -4.26 -3.12
C PHE A 166 -14.89 -3.10 -2.24
N PHE A 167 -13.99 -2.21 -1.80
CA PHE A 167 -14.36 -1.09 -0.93
C PHE A 167 -15.20 -0.03 -1.64
N GLN A 168 -14.96 0.19 -2.93
CA GLN A 168 -15.76 1.15 -3.73
C GLN A 168 -17.20 0.70 -3.93
N ASN A 169 -17.46 -0.61 -3.94
CA ASN A 169 -18.76 -1.22 -4.15
C ASN A 169 -19.34 -1.86 -2.89
N ALA A 170 -18.81 -1.54 -1.71
CA ALA A 170 -19.26 -2.10 -0.45
C ALA A 170 -20.71 -1.73 -0.14
N PHE A 171 -21.48 -2.70 0.36
CA PHE A 171 -22.85 -2.53 0.83
C PHE A 171 -22.98 -3.09 2.26
N GLU A 172 -24.07 -2.70 2.94
CA GLU A 172 -24.33 -3.15 4.31
C GLU A 172 -24.45 -4.67 4.39
N GLY A 173 -23.68 -5.30 5.27
CA GLY A 173 -23.61 -6.76 5.43
C GLY A 173 -22.58 -7.46 4.53
N MET A 174 -21.87 -6.75 3.65
CA MET A 174 -20.80 -7.33 2.83
C MET A 174 -19.54 -7.60 3.67
N ASN A 175 -19.07 -8.85 3.65
CA ASN A 175 -17.84 -9.27 4.29
C ASN A 175 -16.65 -9.29 3.32
N LYS A 176 -15.45 -8.98 3.79
CA LYS A 176 -14.23 -9.03 2.97
C LYS A 176 -13.88 -10.46 2.53
N ALA A 177 -14.30 -11.46 3.30
CA ALA A 177 -14.14 -12.87 3.00
C ALA A 177 -15.29 -13.68 3.61
N TYR A 178 -15.69 -14.72 2.94
CA TYR A 178 -16.70 -15.68 3.38
C TYR A 178 -16.06 -17.06 3.50
N LEU A 179 -16.30 -17.73 4.62
CA LEU A 179 -15.95 -19.14 4.78
C LEU A 179 -17.14 -19.97 4.29
N ILE A 180 -16.96 -20.70 3.23
CA ILE A 180 -17.99 -21.53 2.60
C ILE A 180 -17.73 -22.98 2.97
N GLN A 181 -18.70 -23.61 3.64
CA GLN A 181 -18.53 -24.97 4.20
C GLN A 181 -18.79 -26.07 3.17
N ASP A 182 -19.69 -25.83 2.23
CA ASP A 182 -20.13 -26.82 1.24
C ASP A 182 -20.67 -26.15 -0.04
N GLU A 183 -21.09 -26.99 -0.98
CA GLU A 183 -21.60 -26.54 -2.28
C GLU A 183 -22.98 -25.83 -2.18
N GLU A 184 -23.81 -26.20 -1.20
CA GLU A 184 -25.12 -25.58 -1.01
C GLU A 184 -24.96 -24.13 -0.55
N GLU A 185 -24.07 -23.89 0.40
CA GLU A 185 -23.74 -22.55 0.88
C GLU A 185 -23.08 -21.69 -0.22
N PHE A 186 -22.33 -22.30 -1.13
CA PHE A 186 -21.71 -21.58 -2.25
C PHE A 186 -22.76 -21.10 -3.28
N LYS A 187 -23.85 -21.82 -3.46
CA LYS A 187 -24.90 -21.53 -4.43
C LYS A 187 -26.01 -20.61 -3.92
N GLY A 188 -26.12 -20.43 -2.60
CA GLY A 188 -27.14 -19.63 -1.93
C GLY A 188 -26.82 -18.17 -1.84
#